data_aed75d53ce93638cd83eb19b2e4c5ef3
#
_entry.id   aed75d53ce93638cd83eb19b2e4c5ef3
#
_cell.length_a   1.000
_cell.length_b   1.000
_cell.length_c   1.000
_cell.angle_alpha   90.00
_cell.angle_beta   90.00
_cell.angle_gamma   90.00
#
_symmetry.space_group_name_H-M   'P 1'
#
loop_
_entity.id
_entity.type
_entity.pdbx_description
1 polymer ?
#
loop_
_entity_poly.entity_id
_entity_poly.type
_entity_poly.pdbx_seq_one_letter_code
_entity_poly.pdbx_strand_id
1 'polypeptide(L)'
;MHVWDLILFYLVAAMILLFYIYRFNREQRFFARDFKLPWLGNFSAVMLLTLVITATRILISYLQAYNRIPHYDFQLIYLKNESVDMFWFLILVQGIILPILQEFLATGFLFNYAFRRNTKQVAILGIIVSGIIFSLLNFQSSLLLFVIEIIYGGLFAWSYLYTQTLWMPIYLAIISGVLTVIMA
;
A
#
# COMPACT_ATOMS: atom_id res chain seq x y z
N MET A 1 25.05 3.76 -5.35
CA MET A 1 24.34 3.02 -6.43
C MET A 1 24.82 3.51 -7.78
N HIS A 2 25.05 2.60 -8.74
CA HIS A 2 25.39 3.04 -10.11
C HIS A 2 24.14 3.60 -10.79
N VAL A 3 24.31 4.67 -11.58
CA VAL A 3 23.20 5.34 -12.28
C VAL A 3 22.45 4.36 -13.20
N TRP A 4 23.16 3.43 -13.82
CA TRP A 4 22.59 2.40 -14.68
C TRP A 4 21.65 1.43 -13.95
N ASP A 5 21.96 1.07 -12.69
CA ASP A 5 21.10 0.20 -11.87
C ASP A 5 19.77 0.89 -11.54
N LEU A 6 19.81 2.20 -11.28
CA LEU A 6 18.62 3.01 -11.05
C LEU A 6 17.74 3.09 -12.30
N ILE A 7 18.34 3.39 -13.46
CA ILE A 7 17.60 3.47 -14.72
C ILE A 7 16.94 2.14 -15.03
N LEU A 8 17.68 1.03 -14.90
CA LEU A 8 17.13 -0.31 -15.14
C LEU A 8 15.98 -0.63 -14.17
N PHE A 9 16.15 -0.32 -12.89
CA PHE A 9 15.13 -0.53 -11.88
C PHE A 9 13.83 0.23 -12.23
N TYR A 10 13.91 1.53 -12.52
CA TYR A 10 12.72 2.32 -12.86
C TYR A 10 12.07 1.87 -14.17
N LEU A 11 12.84 1.46 -15.15
CA LEU A 11 12.32 0.94 -16.41
C LEU A 11 11.56 -0.37 -16.19
N VAL A 12 12.12 -1.30 -15.42
CA VAL A 12 11.44 -2.56 -15.05
C VAL A 12 10.18 -2.29 -14.23
N ALA A 13 10.25 -1.41 -13.23
CA ALA A 13 9.10 -1.03 -12.41
C ALA A 13 7.97 -0.42 -13.26
N ALA A 14 8.32 0.47 -14.20
CA ALA A 14 7.36 1.06 -15.12
C ALA A 14 6.70 0.01 -16.03
N MET A 15 7.48 -0.94 -16.57
CA MET A 15 6.93 -2.04 -17.38
C MET A 15 5.95 -2.91 -16.56
N ILE A 16 6.29 -3.24 -15.32
CA ILE A 16 5.41 -4.03 -14.43
C ILE A 16 4.14 -3.24 -14.13
N LEU A 17 4.23 -1.95 -13.82
CA LEU A 17 3.07 -1.09 -13.57
C LEU A 17 2.15 -1.00 -14.78
N LEU A 18 2.69 -0.78 -15.98
CA LEU A 18 1.91 -0.75 -17.22
C LEU A 18 1.21 -2.09 -17.48
N PHE A 19 1.91 -3.20 -17.26
CA PHE A 19 1.33 -4.53 -17.36
C PHE A 19 0.19 -4.73 -16.35
N TYR A 20 0.35 -4.31 -15.09
CA TYR A 20 -0.69 -4.43 -14.06
C TYR A 20 -1.91 -3.58 -14.39
N ILE A 21 -1.73 -2.33 -14.83
CA ILE A 21 -2.82 -1.44 -15.25
C ILE A 21 -3.59 -2.05 -16.43
N TYR A 22 -2.87 -2.52 -17.46
CA TYR A 22 -3.47 -3.18 -18.61
C TYR A 22 -4.27 -4.43 -18.21
N ARG A 23 -3.66 -5.29 -17.42
CA ARG A 23 -4.27 -6.55 -16.96
C ARG A 23 -5.49 -6.30 -16.09
N PHE A 24 -5.37 -5.38 -15.13
CA PHE A 24 -6.47 -5.02 -14.24
C PHE A 24 -7.67 -4.45 -15.01
N ASN A 25 -7.45 -3.49 -15.91
CA ASN A 25 -8.53 -2.89 -16.71
C ASN A 25 -9.23 -3.91 -17.61
N ARG A 26 -8.48 -4.85 -18.16
CA ARG A 26 -9.04 -5.92 -19.00
C ARG A 26 -9.87 -6.92 -18.23
N GLU A 27 -9.47 -7.23 -16.99
CA GLU A 27 -10.02 -8.35 -16.21
C GLU A 27 -10.84 -7.94 -15.00
N GLN A 28 -11.11 -6.63 -14.84
CA GLN A 28 -11.93 -6.16 -13.73
C GLN A 28 -13.35 -6.75 -13.81
N ARG A 29 -13.66 -7.68 -12.90
CA ARG A 29 -14.93 -8.45 -12.88
C ARG A 29 -15.61 -8.44 -11.52
N PHE A 30 -14.94 -7.93 -10.48
CA PHE A 30 -15.45 -8.02 -9.10
C PHE A 30 -16.66 -7.12 -8.89
N PHE A 31 -16.64 -5.91 -9.45
CA PHE A 31 -17.76 -4.96 -9.33
C PHE A 31 -18.69 -5.05 -10.54
N ALA A 32 -20.01 -5.04 -10.29
CA ALA A 32 -21.00 -4.84 -11.34
C ALA A 32 -20.79 -3.45 -11.99
N ARG A 33 -20.87 -3.39 -13.32
CA ARG A 33 -20.54 -2.19 -14.13
C ARG A 33 -21.42 -0.96 -13.87
N ASP A 34 -22.50 -1.11 -13.11
CA ASP A 34 -23.55 -0.08 -12.98
C ASP A 34 -23.29 0.96 -11.89
N PHE A 35 -22.25 0.77 -11.05
CA PHE A 35 -21.93 1.69 -9.97
C PHE A 35 -20.75 2.59 -10.34
N LYS A 36 -21.06 3.80 -10.82
CA LYS A 36 -20.04 4.84 -11.09
C LYS A 36 -19.85 5.71 -9.86
N LEU A 37 -19.06 5.25 -8.89
CA LEU A 37 -18.54 6.16 -7.87
C LEU A 37 -17.47 7.08 -8.49
N PRO A 38 -17.35 8.34 -8.01
CA PRO A 38 -16.21 9.17 -8.37
C PRO A 38 -14.90 8.43 -8.05
N TRP A 39 -13.87 8.68 -8.83
CA TRP A 39 -12.60 7.91 -8.80
C TRP A 39 -11.93 7.81 -7.42
N LEU A 40 -12.12 8.77 -6.52
CA LEU A 40 -11.66 8.75 -5.13
C LEU A 40 -12.77 8.43 -4.10
N GLY A 41 -14.03 8.25 -4.52
CA GLY A 41 -15.14 8.04 -3.61
C GLY A 41 -15.69 9.31 -2.98
N ASN A 42 -16.37 9.19 -1.84
CA ASN A 42 -16.93 10.34 -1.12
C ASN A 42 -15.81 11.15 -0.46
N PHE A 43 -15.79 12.47 -0.66
CA PHE A 43 -14.76 13.37 -0.11
C PHE A 43 -14.61 13.26 1.41
N SER A 44 -15.69 13.12 2.16
CA SER A 44 -15.63 12.95 3.62
C SER A 44 -14.95 11.64 4.04
N ALA A 45 -15.18 10.55 3.32
CA ALA A 45 -14.51 9.26 3.57
C ALA A 45 -13.02 9.34 3.24
N VAL A 46 -12.65 10.00 2.13
CA VAL A 46 -11.23 10.25 1.78
C VAL A 46 -10.53 11.02 2.87
N MET A 47 -11.11 12.15 3.31
CA MET A 47 -10.55 12.99 4.38
C MET A 47 -10.40 12.22 5.69
N LEU A 48 -11.44 11.48 6.11
CA LEU A 48 -11.40 10.70 7.34
C LEU A 48 -10.29 9.63 7.28
N LEU A 49 -10.22 8.84 6.22
CA LEU A 49 -9.23 7.78 6.07
C LEU A 49 -7.81 8.34 5.99
N THR A 50 -7.61 9.45 5.26
CA THR A 50 -6.31 10.13 5.20
C THR A 50 -5.89 10.61 6.58
N LEU A 51 -6.80 11.20 7.34
CA LEU A 51 -6.53 11.67 8.72
C LEU A 51 -6.18 10.50 9.64
N VAL A 52 -6.93 9.40 9.58
CA VAL A 52 -6.66 8.19 10.38
C VAL A 52 -5.29 7.62 10.05
N ILE A 53 -4.95 7.46 8.77
CA ILE A 53 -3.63 6.93 8.36
C ILE A 53 -2.51 7.88 8.81
N THR A 54 -2.66 9.18 8.57
CA THR A 54 -1.65 10.16 8.98
C THR A 54 -1.45 10.16 10.49
N ALA A 55 -2.52 10.21 11.28
CA ALA A 55 -2.44 10.21 12.73
C ALA A 55 -1.80 8.92 13.27
N THR A 56 -2.16 7.76 12.72
CA THR A 56 -1.59 6.48 13.15
C THR A 56 -0.12 6.34 12.74
N ARG A 57 0.30 6.83 11.56
CA ARG A 57 1.72 6.83 11.15
C ARG A 57 2.55 7.78 12.03
N ILE A 58 2.03 8.96 12.38
CA ILE A 58 2.67 9.87 13.33
C ILE A 58 2.84 9.19 14.70
N LEU A 59 1.80 8.50 15.18
CA LEU A 59 1.87 7.78 16.45
C LEU A 59 2.91 6.66 16.43
N ILE A 60 2.98 5.88 15.34
CA ILE A 60 3.97 4.81 15.18
C ILE A 60 5.38 5.39 15.19
N SER A 61 5.63 6.46 14.41
CA SER A 61 6.94 7.13 14.37
C SER A 61 7.33 7.68 15.74
N TYR A 62 6.41 8.29 16.46
CA TYR A 62 6.62 8.72 17.83
C TYR A 62 7.03 7.58 18.75
N LEU A 63 6.32 6.43 18.68
CA LEU A 63 6.65 5.25 19.49
C LEU A 63 7.99 4.62 19.08
N GLN A 64 8.37 4.69 17.81
CA GLN A 64 9.69 4.26 17.31
C GLN A 64 10.80 5.17 17.84
N ALA A 65 10.62 6.49 17.84
CA ALA A 65 11.58 7.45 18.40
C ALA A 65 11.87 7.21 19.89
N TYR A 66 10.89 6.68 20.64
CA TYR A 66 11.06 6.28 22.05
C TYR A 66 11.44 4.80 22.23
N ASN A 67 11.83 4.09 21.16
CA ASN A 67 12.17 2.66 21.18
C ASN A 67 11.08 1.73 21.77
N ARG A 68 9.81 2.14 21.68
CA ARG A 68 8.66 1.32 22.11
C ARG A 68 8.22 0.34 21.03
N ILE A 69 8.45 0.69 19.77
CA ILE A 69 8.19 -0.13 18.60
C ILE A 69 9.48 -0.22 17.78
N PRO A 70 9.84 -1.36 17.21
CA PRO A 70 11.02 -1.49 16.35
C PRO A 70 10.89 -0.63 15.09
N HIS A 71 12.03 -0.22 14.54
CA HIS A 71 12.10 0.47 13.25
C HIS A 71 11.83 -0.52 12.11
N TYR A 72 11.31 0.01 10.99
CA TYR A 72 11.20 -0.76 9.75
C TYR A 72 12.59 -1.13 9.20
N ASP A 73 12.69 -2.28 8.53
CA ASP A 73 13.99 -2.76 8.06
C ASP A 73 14.68 -1.77 7.10
N PHE A 74 13.93 -1.09 6.23
CA PHE A 74 14.48 -0.06 5.35
C PHE A 74 14.95 1.20 6.11
N GLN A 75 14.31 1.56 7.23
CA GLN A 75 14.75 2.68 8.09
C GLN A 75 16.11 2.38 8.70
N LEU A 76 16.33 1.13 9.15
CA LEU A 76 17.63 0.71 9.68
C LEU A 76 18.74 0.78 8.61
N ILE A 77 18.41 0.51 7.34
CA ILE A 77 19.35 0.64 6.23
C ILE A 77 19.64 2.11 5.96
N TYR A 78 18.62 2.97 5.99
CA TYR A 78 18.76 4.41 5.79
C TYR A 78 19.61 5.04 6.88
N LEU A 79 19.34 4.75 8.15
CA LEU A 79 20.09 5.27 9.30
C LEU A 79 21.58 4.88 9.29
N LYS A 80 21.95 3.80 8.59
CA LYS A 80 23.36 3.41 8.41
C LYS A 80 24.07 4.15 7.28
N ASN A 81 23.33 4.61 6.28
CA ASN A 81 23.86 5.19 5.04
C ASN A 81 23.11 6.48 4.69
N GLU A 82 23.01 7.40 5.66
CA GLU A 82 22.32 8.68 5.47
C GLU A 82 22.90 9.45 4.28
N SER A 83 22.10 9.60 3.22
CA SER A 83 22.41 10.44 2.07
C SER A 83 21.12 10.98 1.44
N VAL A 84 21.23 12.16 0.82
CA VAL A 84 20.10 12.80 0.13
C VAL A 84 19.59 11.92 -1.02
N ASP A 85 20.50 11.28 -1.76
CA ASP A 85 20.15 10.40 -2.87
C ASP A 85 19.40 9.16 -2.37
N MET A 86 19.82 8.57 -1.24
CA MET A 86 19.15 7.43 -0.63
C MET A 86 17.75 7.80 -0.13
N PHE A 87 17.59 9.00 0.44
CA PHE A 87 16.30 9.50 0.89
C PHE A 87 15.30 9.59 -0.28
N TRP A 88 15.68 10.24 -1.39
CA TRP A 88 14.81 10.36 -2.55
C TRP A 88 14.52 9.01 -3.20
N PHE A 89 15.51 8.13 -3.24
CA PHE A 89 15.32 6.75 -3.72
C PHE A 89 14.26 6.01 -2.88
N LEU A 90 14.35 6.10 -1.56
CA LEU A 90 13.38 5.46 -0.67
C LEU A 90 11.98 6.06 -0.80
N ILE A 91 11.84 7.38 -0.94
CA ILE A 91 10.53 8.01 -1.20
C ILE A 91 9.91 7.44 -2.49
N LEU A 92 10.68 7.36 -3.57
CA LEU A 92 10.16 6.87 -4.84
C LEU A 92 9.84 5.37 -4.79
N VAL A 93 10.74 4.57 -4.24
CA VAL A 93 10.58 3.11 -4.21
C VAL A 93 9.59 2.69 -3.15
N GLN A 94 9.89 3.00 -1.89
CA GLN A 94 9.13 2.54 -0.72
C GLN A 94 7.86 3.36 -0.49
N GLY A 95 7.92 4.66 -0.84
CA GLY A 95 6.78 5.56 -0.66
C GLY A 95 5.76 5.50 -1.81
N ILE A 96 6.16 5.20 -3.04
CA ILE A 96 5.28 5.31 -4.21
C ILE A 96 5.18 3.99 -4.99
N ILE A 97 6.29 3.47 -5.53
CA ILE A 97 6.27 2.35 -6.47
C ILE A 97 5.78 1.06 -5.81
N LEU A 98 6.39 0.68 -4.70
CA LEU A 98 6.02 -0.55 -3.98
C LEU A 98 4.58 -0.52 -3.48
N PRO A 99 4.06 0.54 -2.82
CA PRO A 99 2.67 0.62 -2.44
C PRO A 99 1.69 0.43 -3.60
N ILE A 100 1.97 1.02 -4.77
CA ILE A 100 1.12 0.82 -5.96
C ILE A 100 1.12 -0.66 -6.38
N LEU A 101 2.30 -1.28 -6.50
CA LEU A 101 2.41 -2.69 -6.90
C LEU A 101 1.74 -3.62 -5.89
N GLN A 102 1.91 -3.36 -4.60
CA GLN A 102 1.31 -4.12 -3.51
C GLN A 102 -0.21 -4.06 -3.56
N GLU A 103 -0.80 -2.86 -3.79
CA GLU A 103 -2.25 -2.73 -3.90
C GLU A 103 -2.83 -3.42 -5.13
N PHE A 104 -2.15 -3.40 -6.26
CA PHE A 104 -2.58 -4.21 -7.40
C PHE A 104 -2.62 -5.69 -7.06
N LEU A 105 -1.62 -6.23 -6.34
CA LEU A 105 -1.53 -7.65 -5.97
C LEU A 105 -2.47 -8.00 -4.81
N ALA A 106 -2.33 -7.30 -3.68
CA ALA A 106 -3.02 -7.63 -2.43
C ALA A 106 -4.50 -7.31 -2.48
N THR A 107 -4.92 -6.31 -3.26
CA THR A 107 -6.30 -5.86 -3.33
C THR A 107 -6.89 -6.11 -4.72
N GLY A 108 -6.36 -5.49 -5.77
CA GLY A 108 -6.94 -5.52 -7.11
C GLY A 108 -7.09 -6.92 -7.68
N PHE A 109 -6.00 -7.64 -7.85
CA PHE A 109 -6.03 -8.98 -8.42
C PHE A 109 -6.62 -10.01 -7.46
N LEU A 110 -6.36 -9.88 -6.16
CA LEU A 110 -6.92 -10.80 -5.17
C LEU A 110 -8.45 -10.84 -5.24
N PHE A 111 -9.11 -9.68 -5.21
CA PHE A 111 -10.57 -9.62 -5.30
C PHE A 111 -11.08 -10.09 -6.66
N ASN A 112 -10.41 -9.75 -7.74
CA ASN A 112 -10.82 -10.18 -9.08
C ASN A 112 -10.75 -11.69 -9.30
N TYR A 113 -9.76 -12.38 -8.70
CA TYR A 113 -9.52 -13.80 -8.97
C TYR A 113 -10.02 -14.72 -7.86
N ALA A 114 -9.79 -14.38 -6.60
CA ALA A 114 -10.08 -15.26 -5.47
C ALA A 114 -11.47 -15.03 -4.87
N PHE A 115 -11.94 -13.79 -4.81
CA PHE A 115 -13.17 -13.41 -4.09
C PHE A 115 -14.28 -12.92 -5.02
N ARG A 116 -14.77 -13.79 -5.90
CA ARG A 116 -15.76 -13.44 -6.94
C ARG A 116 -17.21 -13.35 -6.45
N ARG A 117 -17.52 -13.84 -5.23
CA ARG A 117 -18.90 -13.87 -4.72
C ARG A 117 -19.17 -12.61 -3.89
N ASN A 118 -20.24 -11.89 -4.21
CA ASN A 118 -20.65 -10.68 -3.48
C ASN A 118 -21.46 -11.08 -2.21
N THR A 119 -20.80 -11.65 -1.22
CA THR A 119 -21.39 -11.94 0.10
C THR A 119 -20.59 -11.26 1.20
N LYS A 120 -21.25 -10.90 2.32
CA LYS A 120 -20.59 -10.27 3.46
C LYS A 120 -19.42 -11.09 4.00
N GLN A 121 -19.58 -12.42 4.05
CA GLN A 121 -18.54 -13.33 4.53
C GLN A 121 -17.30 -13.32 3.63
N VAL A 122 -17.52 -13.35 2.30
CA VAL A 122 -16.45 -13.27 1.30
C VAL A 122 -15.74 -11.93 1.35
N ALA A 123 -16.47 -10.82 1.58
CA ALA A 123 -15.87 -9.50 1.74
C ALA A 123 -14.96 -9.43 2.99
N ILE A 124 -15.42 -9.92 4.14
CA ILE A 124 -14.64 -9.93 5.38
C ILE A 124 -13.39 -10.82 5.21
N LEU A 125 -13.55 -12.03 4.66
CA LEU A 125 -12.42 -12.91 4.40
C LEU A 125 -11.42 -12.28 3.43
N GLY A 126 -11.91 -11.61 2.38
CA GLY A 126 -11.09 -10.88 1.41
C GLY A 126 -10.26 -9.78 2.07
N ILE A 127 -10.85 -9.00 2.98
CA ILE A 127 -10.15 -7.95 3.73
C ILE A 127 -9.02 -8.56 4.57
N ILE A 128 -9.28 -9.64 5.30
CA ILE A 128 -8.28 -10.30 6.15
C ILE A 128 -7.13 -10.86 5.31
N VAL A 129 -7.46 -11.60 4.25
CA VAL A 129 -6.44 -12.20 3.35
C VAL A 129 -5.65 -11.12 2.64
N SER A 130 -6.29 -10.04 2.18
CA SER A 130 -5.62 -8.89 1.58
C SER A 130 -4.62 -8.26 2.54
N GLY A 131 -5.02 -8.02 3.80
CA GLY A 131 -4.12 -7.50 4.84
C GLY A 131 -2.91 -8.39 5.07
N ILE A 132 -3.11 -9.71 5.15
CA ILE A 132 -2.00 -10.68 5.32
C ILE A 132 -1.06 -10.63 4.10
N ILE A 133 -1.58 -10.63 2.87
CA ILE A 133 -0.76 -10.57 1.67
C ILE A 133 0.01 -9.24 1.62
N PHE A 134 -0.64 -8.12 1.93
CA PHE A 134 0.01 -6.81 1.99
C PHE A 134 1.18 -6.81 2.96
N SER A 135 0.99 -7.34 4.16
CA SER A 135 2.03 -7.44 5.18
C SER A 135 3.17 -8.39 4.76
N LEU A 136 2.85 -9.52 4.12
CA LEU A 136 3.87 -10.42 3.57
C LEU A 136 4.72 -9.76 2.49
N LEU A 137 4.11 -8.92 1.64
CA LEU A 137 4.83 -8.18 0.59
C LEU A 137 5.74 -7.09 1.16
N ASN A 138 5.50 -6.63 2.39
CA ASN A 138 6.35 -5.65 3.06
C ASN A 138 7.59 -6.25 3.73
N PHE A 139 7.69 -7.59 3.86
CA PHE A 139 8.87 -8.30 4.39
C PHE A 139 9.45 -7.69 5.68
N GLN A 140 8.62 -7.51 6.71
CA GLN A 140 9.11 -6.98 7.98
C GLN A 140 9.60 -8.11 8.90
N SER A 141 10.78 -7.95 9.50
CA SER A 141 11.37 -8.92 10.43
C SER A 141 10.67 -8.91 11.79
N SER A 142 10.02 -7.82 12.17
CA SER A 142 9.29 -7.68 13.43
C SER A 142 7.85 -8.16 13.32
N LEU A 143 7.45 -9.09 14.22
CA LEU A 143 6.07 -9.56 14.31
C LEU A 143 5.07 -8.42 14.60
N LEU A 144 5.47 -7.43 15.42
CA LEU A 144 4.63 -6.28 15.73
C LEU A 144 4.36 -5.43 14.49
N LEU A 145 5.41 -5.12 13.72
CA LEU A 145 5.26 -4.38 12.47
C LEU A 145 4.46 -5.18 11.43
N PHE A 146 4.66 -6.50 11.38
CA PHE A 146 3.89 -7.39 10.53
C PHE A 146 2.37 -7.29 10.83
N VAL A 147 1.97 -7.31 12.11
CA VAL A 147 0.57 -7.14 12.52
C VAL A 147 0.03 -5.74 12.18
N ILE A 148 0.84 -4.70 12.39
CA ILE A 148 0.47 -3.33 12.00
C ILE A 148 0.20 -3.24 10.49
N GLU A 149 1.05 -3.82 9.66
CA GLU A 149 0.87 -3.83 8.21
C GLU A 149 -0.34 -4.68 7.76
N ILE A 150 -0.72 -5.74 8.50
CA ILE A 150 -1.99 -6.46 8.27
C ILE A 150 -3.18 -5.51 8.45
N ILE A 151 -3.16 -4.68 9.50
CA ILE A 151 -4.23 -3.72 9.78
C ILE A 151 -4.33 -2.68 8.66
N TYR A 152 -3.19 -2.13 8.20
CA TYR A 152 -3.18 -1.18 7.09
C TYR A 152 -3.67 -1.80 5.78
N GLY A 153 -3.16 -2.99 5.40
CA GLY A 153 -3.62 -3.69 4.21
C GLY A 153 -5.12 -4.05 4.27
N GLY A 154 -5.62 -4.43 5.45
CA GLY A 154 -7.05 -4.63 5.68
C GLY A 154 -7.87 -3.35 5.51
N LEU A 155 -7.37 -2.21 5.99
CA LEU A 155 -8.01 -0.90 5.83
C LEU A 155 -8.02 -0.46 4.36
N PHE A 156 -6.94 -0.70 3.61
CA PHE A 156 -6.87 -0.43 2.18
C PHE A 156 -7.85 -1.31 1.41
N ALA A 157 -7.91 -2.61 1.69
CA ALA A 157 -8.88 -3.52 1.09
C ALA A 157 -10.33 -3.13 1.41
N TRP A 158 -10.60 -2.70 2.65
CA TRP A 158 -11.91 -2.18 3.01
C TRP A 158 -12.26 -0.91 2.22
N SER A 159 -11.30 0.01 2.04
CA SER A 159 -11.50 1.22 1.24
C SER A 159 -11.81 0.88 -0.23
N TYR A 160 -11.19 -0.16 -0.80
CA TYR A 160 -11.49 -0.69 -2.13
C TYR A 160 -12.93 -1.15 -2.25
N LEU A 161 -13.41 -1.94 -1.29
CA LEU A 161 -14.79 -2.44 -1.29
C LEU A 161 -15.81 -1.30 -1.10
N TYR A 162 -15.46 -0.30 -0.29
CA TYR A 162 -16.33 0.85 -0.03
C TYR A 162 -16.43 1.79 -1.22
N THR A 163 -15.30 2.13 -1.86
CA THR A 163 -15.27 3.09 -2.98
C THR A 163 -15.44 2.43 -4.34
N GLN A 164 -15.30 1.11 -4.41
CA GLN A 164 -15.34 0.30 -5.63
C GLN A 164 -14.31 0.74 -6.69
N THR A 165 -13.26 1.43 -6.27
CA THR A 165 -12.17 1.88 -7.12
C THR A 165 -10.82 1.50 -6.51
N LEU A 166 -9.87 1.06 -7.34
CA LEU A 166 -8.52 0.73 -6.86
C LEU A 166 -7.68 2.00 -6.57
N TRP A 167 -8.10 3.16 -7.08
CA TRP A 167 -7.40 4.42 -6.84
C TRP A 167 -7.38 4.84 -5.38
N MET A 168 -8.45 4.55 -4.65
CA MET A 168 -8.54 4.92 -3.23
C MET A 168 -7.51 4.18 -2.37
N PRO A 169 -7.43 2.83 -2.37
CA PRO A 169 -6.40 2.13 -1.62
C PRO A 169 -4.98 2.48 -2.09
N ILE A 170 -4.73 2.65 -3.39
CA ILE A 170 -3.44 3.12 -3.90
C ILE A 170 -3.06 4.47 -3.31
N TYR A 171 -3.96 5.44 -3.33
CA TYR A 171 -3.75 6.77 -2.74
C TYR A 171 -3.39 6.69 -1.25
N LEU A 172 -4.16 5.90 -0.48
CA LEU A 172 -3.91 5.72 0.95
C LEU A 172 -2.59 5.00 1.24
N ALA A 173 -2.25 3.99 0.43
CA ALA A 173 -1.00 3.26 0.55
C ALA A 173 0.21 4.14 0.22
N ILE A 174 0.13 5.01 -0.80
CA ILE A 174 1.17 5.99 -1.12
C ILE A 174 1.36 6.97 0.04
N ILE A 175 0.29 7.56 0.58
CA ILE A 175 0.39 8.47 1.74
C ILE A 175 1.06 7.74 2.90
N SER A 176 0.60 6.54 3.22
CA SER A 176 1.17 5.71 4.29
C SER A 176 2.66 5.45 4.07
N GLY A 177 3.06 5.05 2.86
CA GLY A 177 4.45 4.75 2.51
C GLY A 177 5.35 6.00 2.57
N VAL A 178 4.91 7.10 1.97
CA VAL A 178 5.65 8.38 1.99
C VAL A 178 5.84 8.88 3.42
N LEU A 179 4.80 8.87 4.25
CA LEU A 179 4.90 9.25 5.66
C LEU A 179 5.89 8.36 6.43
N THR A 180 5.88 7.05 6.18
CA THR A 180 6.80 6.11 6.83
C THR A 180 8.27 6.40 6.47
N VAL A 181 8.54 6.87 5.24
CA VAL A 181 9.91 7.26 4.83
C VAL A 181 10.31 8.63 5.38
N ILE A 182 9.40 9.63 5.34
CA ILE A 182 9.72 10.99 5.83
C ILE A 182 9.95 11.02 7.34
N MET A 183 9.31 10.12 8.07
CA MET A 183 9.39 10.03 9.52
C MET A 183 10.43 9.01 10.02
N ALA A 184 11.30 8.51 9.11
CA ALA A 184 12.33 7.52 9.40
C ALA A 184 13.48 8.07 10.26
#